data_f7a35fcef46a41e4ab7a7db2a8a82a0f
#
_entry.id   f7a35fcef46a41e4ab7a7db2a8a82a0f
#
_cell.length_a   1.000
_cell.length_b   1.000
_cell.length_c   1.000
_cell.angle_alpha   90.00
_cell.angle_beta   90.00
_cell.angle_gamma   90.00
#
_symmetry.space_group_name_H-M   'P 1'
#
loop_
_entity.id
_entity.type
_entity.pdbx_description
1 polymer ?
#
loop_
_entity_poly.entity_id
_entity_poly.type
_entity_poly.pdbx_seq_one_letter_code
_entity_poly.pdbx_strand_id
1 'polypeptide(L)'
;IVKEGFNHDNTEPDVDEVVRDALEKMKSMGAIVHEVSIPMHSLGPAIWTPIGIEGLTQTMMYGDGYGISRPDLYVTSLMDFHRGWRSRSNELPETVKFALLWGTYMNSYHGNKYYGKAMNLSRLLTDAYDKVLSEYDLLAMPTTVLKAQPIPKKDASREEIIQRGFEMNANTCPFDIT
;
A
#
# COMPACT_ATOMS: atom_id res chain seq x y z
N ILE A 1 7.76 8.58 -16.92
CA ILE A 1 7.91 7.20 -16.43
C ILE A 1 8.77 7.24 -15.18
N VAL A 2 8.24 6.73 -14.06
CA VAL A 2 9.02 6.58 -12.81
C VAL A 2 9.85 5.30 -12.88
N LYS A 3 11.17 5.42 -12.87
CA LYS A 3 12.09 4.27 -13.00
C LYS A 3 11.86 3.21 -11.93
N GLU A 4 11.73 3.66 -10.70
CA GLU A 4 11.60 2.79 -9.51
C GLU A 4 10.26 2.04 -9.45
N GLY A 5 9.29 2.40 -10.31
CA GLY A 5 8.03 1.68 -10.45
C GLY A 5 8.10 0.44 -11.34
N PHE A 6 9.26 0.17 -11.95
CA PHE A 6 9.50 -0.96 -12.85
C PHE A 6 10.62 -1.86 -12.34
N ASN A 7 10.69 -3.09 -12.86
CA ASN A 7 11.76 -4.06 -12.59
C ASN A 7 11.96 -4.36 -11.08
N HIS A 8 10.87 -4.48 -10.32
CA HIS A 8 10.96 -5.02 -8.95
C HIS A 8 11.37 -6.51 -9.00
N ASP A 9 11.97 -7.02 -7.92
CA ASP A 9 12.48 -8.39 -7.84
C ASP A 9 11.43 -9.47 -8.17
N ASN A 10 10.15 -9.17 -7.91
CA ASN A 10 9.02 -10.05 -8.17
C ASN A 10 8.15 -9.62 -9.37
N THR A 11 8.62 -8.66 -10.19
CA THR A 11 7.88 -8.21 -11.37
C THR A 11 7.73 -9.34 -12.40
N GLU A 12 6.51 -9.52 -12.90
CA GLU A 12 6.27 -10.30 -14.11
C GLU A 12 6.61 -9.43 -15.34
N PRO A 13 7.59 -9.83 -16.19
CA PRO A 13 8.12 -8.97 -17.26
C PRO A 13 7.07 -8.46 -18.25
N ASP A 14 6.04 -9.24 -18.52
CA ASP A 14 4.96 -8.85 -19.42
C ASP A 14 4.04 -7.77 -18.83
N VAL A 15 4.02 -7.57 -17.52
CA VAL A 15 3.34 -6.43 -16.87
C VAL A 15 4.07 -5.12 -17.21
N ASP A 16 5.38 -5.11 -17.05
CA ASP A 16 6.20 -3.95 -17.40
C ASP A 16 6.12 -3.64 -18.90
N GLU A 17 6.16 -4.67 -19.77
CA GLU A 17 6.07 -4.56 -21.23
C GLU A 17 4.76 -3.88 -21.65
N VAL A 18 3.62 -4.37 -21.16
CA VAL A 18 2.30 -3.80 -21.50
C VAL A 18 2.21 -2.32 -21.14
N VAL A 19 2.75 -1.91 -20.00
CA VAL A 19 2.72 -0.49 -19.60
C VAL A 19 3.66 0.34 -20.47
N ARG A 20 4.85 -0.17 -20.80
CA ARG A 20 5.78 0.50 -21.72
C ARG A 20 5.19 0.65 -23.13
N ASP A 21 4.53 -0.37 -23.65
CA ASP A 21 3.84 -0.33 -24.95
C ASP A 21 2.71 0.70 -24.96
N ALA A 22 1.94 0.79 -23.87
CA ALA A 22 0.92 1.83 -23.73
C ALA A 22 1.51 3.24 -23.77
N LEU A 23 2.67 3.45 -23.14
CA LEU A 23 3.37 4.74 -23.15
C LEU A 23 3.96 5.08 -24.53
N GLU A 24 4.48 4.10 -25.29
CA GLU A 24 4.89 4.31 -26.68
C GLU A 24 3.71 4.68 -27.58
N LYS A 25 2.55 4.06 -27.35
CA LYS A 25 1.30 4.45 -28.03
C LYS A 25 0.91 5.89 -27.70
N MET A 26 1.01 6.32 -26.44
CA MET A 26 0.76 7.71 -26.05
C MET A 26 1.71 8.68 -26.74
N LYS A 27 3.01 8.34 -26.88
CA LYS A 27 3.96 9.13 -27.66
C LYS A 27 3.51 9.30 -29.11
N SER A 28 3.04 8.22 -29.74
CA SER A 28 2.54 8.28 -31.13
C SER A 28 1.30 9.18 -31.28
N MET A 29 0.59 9.44 -30.17
CA MET A 29 -0.57 10.35 -30.09
C MET A 29 -0.20 11.78 -29.68
N GLY A 30 1.10 12.08 -29.53
CA GLY A 30 1.61 13.42 -29.23
C GLY A 30 2.01 13.67 -27.78
N ALA A 31 1.97 12.68 -26.90
CA ALA A 31 2.48 12.83 -25.55
C ALA A 31 4.00 12.90 -25.52
N ILE A 32 4.56 13.76 -24.67
CA ILE A 32 5.99 13.85 -24.41
C ILE A 32 6.29 12.99 -23.20
N VAL A 33 7.03 11.90 -23.39
CA VAL A 33 7.31 10.93 -22.33
C VAL A 33 8.78 10.94 -21.98
N HIS A 34 9.10 11.27 -20.73
CA HIS A 34 10.45 11.22 -20.17
C HIS A 34 10.54 10.18 -19.05
N GLU A 35 11.73 9.68 -18.82
CA GLU A 35 12.04 8.84 -17.68
C GLU A 35 12.58 9.71 -16.54
N VAL A 36 12.04 9.55 -15.33
CA VAL A 36 12.43 10.27 -14.13
C VAL A 36 12.77 9.29 -13.01
N SER A 37 13.60 9.71 -12.07
CA SER A 37 13.96 8.92 -10.89
C SER A 37 13.38 9.55 -9.63
N ILE A 38 12.68 8.74 -8.84
CA ILE A 38 12.15 9.09 -7.52
C ILE A 38 12.59 7.99 -6.54
N PRO A 39 13.85 8.02 -6.06
CA PRO A 39 14.41 6.92 -5.25
C PRO A 39 13.60 6.58 -4.00
N MET A 40 12.90 7.56 -3.43
CA MET A 40 12.02 7.33 -2.28
C MET A 40 10.81 6.46 -2.60
N HIS A 41 10.42 6.31 -3.87
CA HIS A 41 9.35 5.41 -4.28
C HIS A 41 9.60 3.97 -3.79
N SER A 42 10.83 3.48 -3.95
CA SER A 42 11.22 2.13 -3.49
C SER A 42 11.13 1.95 -1.97
N LEU A 43 11.08 3.03 -1.19
CA LEU A 43 10.88 2.98 0.26
C LEU A 43 9.39 2.98 0.65
N GLY A 44 8.49 3.17 -0.31
CA GLY A 44 7.05 3.25 -0.06
C GLY A 44 6.49 2.11 0.78
N PRO A 45 6.74 0.83 0.46
CA PRO A 45 6.28 -0.29 1.28
C PRO A 45 6.80 -0.25 2.72
N ALA A 46 8.07 0.15 2.93
CA ALA A 46 8.67 0.25 4.26
C ALA A 46 8.09 1.43 5.08
N ILE A 47 7.69 2.51 4.42
CA ILE A 47 7.01 3.66 5.06
C ILE A 47 5.54 3.32 5.32
N TRP A 48 4.86 2.71 4.35
CA TRP A 48 3.45 2.32 4.46
C TRP A 48 3.21 1.32 5.59
N THR A 49 4.10 0.33 5.76
CA THR A 49 3.89 -0.78 6.69
C THR A 49 3.59 -0.32 8.13
N PRO A 50 4.37 0.56 8.78
CA PRO A 50 4.01 1.03 10.11
C PRO A 50 2.70 1.84 10.12
N ILE A 51 2.45 2.67 9.10
CA ILE A 51 1.24 3.47 9.00
C ILE A 51 0.01 2.56 8.86
N GLY A 52 0.06 1.62 7.92
CA GLY A 52 -1.04 0.70 7.65
C GLY A 52 -1.28 -0.27 8.80
N ILE A 53 -0.25 -0.93 9.29
CA ILE A 53 -0.37 -2.00 10.30
C ILE A 53 -0.71 -1.44 11.69
N GLU A 54 0.04 -0.44 12.17
CA GLU A 54 -0.25 0.18 13.47
C GLU A 54 -1.55 0.98 13.42
N GLY A 55 -1.81 1.69 12.30
CA GLY A 55 -3.04 2.43 12.08
C GLY A 55 -4.28 1.54 12.03
N LEU A 56 -4.23 0.42 11.31
CA LEU A 56 -5.29 -0.58 11.27
C LEU A 56 -5.60 -1.12 12.68
N THR A 57 -4.56 -1.41 13.46
CA THR A 57 -4.73 -1.90 14.83
C THR A 57 -5.38 -0.85 15.72
N GLN A 58 -4.97 0.41 15.63
CA GLN A 58 -5.58 1.49 16.39
C GLN A 58 -7.05 1.71 16.02
N THR A 59 -7.38 1.71 14.73
CA THR A 59 -8.75 1.99 14.28
C THR A 59 -9.68 0.80 14.44
N MET A 60 -9.25 -0.41 14.08
CA MET A 60 -10.12 -1.59 14.12
C MET A 60 -10.15 -2.25 15.50
N MET A 61 -9.00 -2.39 16.14
CA MET A 61 -8.92 -3.21 17.35
C MET A 61 -9.18 -2.40 18.64
N TYR A 62 -8.67 -1.19 18.72
CA TYR A 62 -8.80 -0.33 19.89
C TYR A 62 -9.91 0.71 19.75
N GLY A 63 -10.08 1.28 18.56
CA GLY A 63 -10.97 2.41 18.31
C GLY A 63 -12.36 2.07 17.77
N ASP A 64 -12.66 0.81 17.49
CA ASP A 64 -13.94 0.39 16.88
C ASP A 64 -14.32 1.22 15.62
N GLY A 65 -13.34 1.47 14.74
CA GLY A 65 -13.52 2.24 13.49
C GLY A 65 -13.24 3.74 13.62
N TYR A 66 -12.78 4.19 14.76
CA TYR A 66 -12.39 5.57 15.01
C TYR A 66 -10.92 5.63 15.47
N GLY A 67 -10.26 6.76 15.35
CA GLY A 67 -8.89 6.93 15.86
C GLY A 67 -8.04 7.86 15.01
N ILE A 68 -6.82 7.41 14.65
CA ILE A 68 -5.80 8.18 13.94
C ILE A 68 -6.03 8.31 12.43
N SER A 69 -7.17 7.88 11.93
CA SER A 69 -7.52 8.00 10.52
C SER A 69 -7.80 9.45 10.12
N ARG A 70 -8.07 9.64 8.84
CA ARG A 70 -8.42 10.94 8.25
C ARG A 70 -9.64 11.56 8.94
N PRO A 71 -9.63 12.88 9.18
CA PRO A 71 -10.68 13.56 9.93
C PRO A 71 -11.90 13.94 9.07
N ASP A 72 -12.02 13.45 7.83
CA ASP A 72 -13.00 13.94 6.85
C ASP A 72 -14.39 13.32 7.04
N LEU A 73 -14.55 12.02 6.87
CA LEU A 73 -15.86 11.38 6.91
C LEU A 73 -15.84 10.04 7.65
N TYR A 74 -16.70 9.94 8.66
CA TYR A 74 -16.97 8.68 9.35
C TYR A 74 -18.29 8.09 8.90
N VAL A 75 -18.26 6.84 8.41
CA VAL A 75 -19.47 6.08 8.07
C VAL A 75 -20.00 5.44 9.35
N THR A 76 -20.91 6.11 10.04
CA THR A 76 -21.39 5.71 11.38
C THR A 76 -22.06 4.34 11.39
N SER A 77 -22.79 3.99 10.32
CA SER A 77 -23.38 2.65 10.19
C SER A 77 -22.33 1.53 10.09
N LEU A 78 -21.18 1.80 9.47
CA LEU A 78 -20.06 0.87 9.44
C LEU A 78 -19.42 0.74 10.82
N MET A 79 -19.30 1.83 11.56
CA MET A 79 -18.78 1.80 12.95
C MET A 79 -19.68 0.97 13.85
N ASP A 80 -21.01 1.12 13.75
CA ASP A 80 -21.98 0.32 14.51
C ASP A 80 -21.87 -1.17 14.16
N PHE A 81 -21.77 -1.50 12.88
CA PHE A 81 -21.56 -2.89 12.44
C PHE A 81 -20.23 -3.45 12.94
N HIS A 82 -19.16 -2.65 12.88
CA HIS A 82 -17.82 -3.06 13.29
C HIS A 82 -17.72 -3.39 14.79
N ARG A 83 -18.46 -2.74 15.67
CA ARG A 83 -18.43 -2.99 17.13
C ARG A 83 -18.61 -4.45 17.51
N GLY A 84 -19.30 -5.24 16.68
CA GLY A 84 -19.49 -6.67 16.88
C GLY A 84 -18.33 -7.58 16.46
N TRP A 85 -17.23 -7.04 15.92
CA TRP A 85 -16.17 -7.84 15.31
C TRP A 85 -15.51 -8.85 16.27
N ARG A 86 -15.40 -8.52 17.56
CA ARG A 86 -14.73 -9.39 18.56
C ARG A 86 -15.42 -10.74 18.71
N SER A 87 -16.74 -10.77 18.65
CA SER A 87 -17.51 -12.03 18.69
C SER A 87 -17.43 -12.83 17.38
N ARG A 88 -16.96 -12.19 16.30
CA ARG A 88 -16.85 -12.74 14.95
C ARG A 88 -15.41 -12.73 14.42
N SER A 89 -14.42 -12.64 15.30
CA SER A 89 -13.00 -12.49 14.92
C SER A 89 -12.47 -13.64 14.05
N ASN A 90 -13.05 -14.83 14.16
CA ASN A 90 -12.70 -15.97 13.30
C ASN A 90 -13.08 -15.77 11.82
N GLU A 91 -14.03 -14.87 11.54
CA GLU A 91 -14.46 -14.55 10.18
C GLU A 91 -13.52 -13.56 9.47
N LEU A 92 -12.59 -12.92 10.19
CA LEU A 92 -11.61 -12.04 9.60
C LEU A 92 -10.67 -12.83 8.70
N PRO A 93 -10.28 -12.29 7.52
CA PRO A 93 -9.27 -12.90 6.65
C PRO A 93 -7.92 -13.06 7.38
N GLU A 94 -7.14 -14.04 6.97
CA GLU A 94 -5.82 -14.31 7.58
C GLU A 94 -4.87 -13.12 7.48
N THR A 95 -4.92 -12.34 6.41
CA THR A 95 -4.15 -11.11 6.23
C THR A 95 -4.50 -10.05 7.28
N VAL A 96 -5.79 -9.86 7.58
CA VAL A 96 -6.26 -8.92 8.62
C VAL A 96 -5.87 -9.41 10.00
N LYS A 97 -6.06 -10.71 10.31
CA LYS A 97 -5.62 -11.29 11.59
C LYS A 97 -4.12 -11.09 11.81
N PHE A 98 -3.32 -11.36 10.76
CA PHE A 98 -1.87 -11.16 10.80
C PHE A 98 -1.53 -9.69 11.06
N ALA A 99 -2.14 -8.76 10.33
CA ALA A 99 -1.91 -7.32 10.50
C ALA A 99 -2.25 -6.84 11.92
N LEU A 100 -3.39 -7.26 12.48
CA LEU A 100 -3.80 -6.90 13.84
C LEU A 100 -2.85 -7.47 14.92
N LEU A 101 -2.39 -8.71 14.75
CA LEU A 101 -1.41 -9.33 15.66
C LEU A 101 -0.06 -8.61 15.58
N TRP A 102 0.40 -8.32 14.37
CA TRP A 102 1.65 -7.60 14.14
C TRP A 102 1.60 -6.19 14.73
N GLY A 103 0.55 -5.41 14.44
CA GLY A 103 0.40 -4.06 14.98
C GLY A 103 0.28 -4.06 16.51
N THR A 104 -0.42 -5.05 17.10
CA THR A 104 -0.49 -5.23 18.56
C THR A 104 0.91 -5.49 19.15
N TYR A 105 1.69 -6.35 18.52
CA TYR A 105 3.08 -6.60 18.92
C TYR A 105 3.92 -5.32 18.86
N MET A 106 3.86 -4.60 17.73
CA MET A 106 4.61 -3.35 17.54
C MET A 106 4.26 -2.32 18.61
N ASN A 107 2.96 -2.09 18.84
CA ASN A 107 2.49 -1.15 19.86
C ASN A 107 2.93 -1.56 21.29
N SER A 108 2.88 -2.84 21.62
CA SER A 108 3.22 -3.33 22.96
C SER A 108 4.71 -3.23 23.28
N TYR A 109 5.58 -3.50 22.29
CA TYR A 109 7.03 -3.56 22.53
C TYR A 109 7.79 -2.31 22.11
N HIS A 110 7.23 -1.53 21.18
CA HIS A 110 7.92 -0.38 20.59
C HIS A 110 7.16 0.94 20.76
N GLY A 111 5.91 0.90 21.26
CA GLY A 111 5.01 2.05 21.23
C GLY A 111 4.71 2.47 19.78
N ASN A 112 4.29 3.71 19.60
CA ASN A 112 3.92 4.22 18.28
C ASN A 112 5.05 4.98 17.56
N LYS A 113 6.32 4.75 17.94
CA LYS A 113 7.46 5.50 17.38
C LYS A 113 7.69 5.21 15.89
N TYR A 114 7.41 3.98 15.43
CA TYR A 114 7.57 3.63 14.03
C TYR A 114 6.47 4.23 13.17
N TYR A 115 5.23 4.26 13.66
CA TYR A 115 4.15 5.03 13.04
C TYR A 115 4.55 6.51 12.88
N GLY A 116 4.98 7.17 13.96
CA GLY A 116 5.39 8.58 13.92
C GLY A 116 6.57 8.84 12.98
N LYS A 117 7.57 7.93 12.96
CA LYS A 117 8.70 8.02 12.02
C LYS A 117 8.24 7.85 10.57
N ALA A 118 7.36 6.91 10.31
CA ALA A 118 6.81 6.66 8.98
C ALA A 118 5.97 7.86 8.49
N MET A 119 5.15 8.47 9.35
CA MET A 119 4.42 9.70 9.04
C MET A 119 5.34 10.89 8.72
N ASN A 120 6.52 10.97 9.34
CA ASN A 120 7.52 11.99 8.97
C ASN A 120 8.16 11.70 7.62
N LEU A 121 8.40 10.42 7.30
CA LEU A 121 8.97 10.02 6.01
C LEU A 121 7.96 10.13 4.86
N SER A 122 6.67 9.93 5.12
CA SER A 122 5.64 10.09 4.09
C SER A 122 5.61 11.52 3.54
N ARG A 123 5.84 12.53 4.39
CA ARG A 123 5.95 13.93 3.94
C ARG A 123 7.10 14.13 2.95
N LEU A 124 8.26 13.53 3.21
CA LEU A 124 9.40 13.61 2.30
C LEU A 124 9.12 12.87 0.98
N LEU A 125 8.34 11.80 1.05
CA LEU A 125 7.91 11.08 -0.15
C LEU A 125 6.92 11.93 -0.97
N THR A 126 5.96 12.59 -0.31
CA THR A 126 5.06 13.57 -0.96
C THR A 126 5.86 14.67 -1.65
N ASP A 127 6.80 15.30 -0.94
CA ASP A 127 7.67 16.36 -1.50
C ASP A 127 8.45 15.85 -2.72
N ALA A 128 8.89 14.59 -2.71
CA ALA A 128 9.61 14.00 -3.84
C ALA A 128 8.72 13.82 -5.09
N TYR A 129 7.46 13.43 -4.91
CA TYR A 129 6.48 13.38 -6.01
C TYR A 129 6.10 14.77 -6.49
N ASP A 130 5.79 15.70 -5.59
CA ASP A 130 5.39 17.08 -5.92
C ASP A 130 6.48 17.79 -6.71
N LYS A 131 7.75 17.57 -6.37
CA LYS A 131 8.88 18.11 -7.12
C LYS A 131 8.85 17.68 -8.59
N VAL A 132 8.58 16.40 -8.87
CA VAL A 132 8.51 15.90 -10.23
C VAL A 132 7.22 16.38 -10.92
N LEU A 133 6.10 16.36 -10.21
CA LEU A 133 4.81 16.85 -10.73
C LEU A 133 4.78 18.35 -10.98
N SER A 134 5.73 19.12 -10.43
CA SER A 134 5.89 20.54 -10.79
C SER A 134 6.45 20.74 -12.22
N GLU A 135 7.05 19.70 -12.80
CA GLU A 135 7.63 19.72 -14.15
C GLU A 135 6.87 18.86 -15.17
N TYR A 136 6.03 17.91 -14.69
CA TYR A 136 5.29 16.95 -15.48
C TYR A 136 3.82 16.89 -15.07
N ASP A 137 2.95 16.68 -16.04
CA ASP A 137 1.50 16.59 -15.81
C ASP A 137 1.08 15.28 -15.14
N LEU A 138 1.82 14.19 -15.40
CA LEU A 138 1.48 12.84 -14.95
C LEU A 138 2.74 12.01 -14.64
N LEU A 139 2.61 11.10 -13.69
CA LEU A 139 3.55 10.01 -13.46
C LEU A 139 2.96 8.71 -14.00
N ALA A 140 3.81 7.85 -14.59
CA ALA A 140 3.37 6.59 -15.15
C ALA A 140 4.27 5.44 -14.69
N MET A 141 3.63 4.35 -14.23
CA MET A 141 4.24 3.09 -13.82
C MET A 141 3.16 1.99 -13.75
N PRO A 142 3.51 0.70 -13.69
CA PRO A 142 2.53 -0.35 -13.40
C PRO A 142 1.85 -0.11 -12.04
N THR A 143 0.53 -0.31 -11.96
CA THR A 143 -0.18 -0.24 -10.68
C THR A 143 0.24 -1.38 -9.77
N THR A 144 0.30 -2.58 -10.31
CA THR A 144 0.81 -3.79 -9.63
C THR A 144 1.93 -4.39 -10.46
N VAL A 145 2.87 -5.02 -9.79
CA VAL A 145 4.03 -5.64 -10.43
C VAL A 145 3.74 -7.07 -10.92
N LEU A 146 2.60 -7.61 -10.53
CA LEU A 146 2.14 -8.97 -10.82
C LEU A 146 0.76 -8.93 -11.48
N LYS A 147 0.48 -9.94 -12.28
CA LYS A 147 -0.88 -10.26 -12.76
C LYS A 147 -1.75 -10.82 -11.64
N ALA A 148 -3.04 -10.95 -11.93
CA ALA A 148 -3.97 -11.61 -11.02
C ALA A 148 -3.48 -13.01 -10.65
N GLN A 149 -3.29 -13.25 -9.35
CA GLN A 149 -2.84 -14.53 -8.83
C GLN A 149 -3.98 -15.56 -8.87
N PRO A 150 -3.68 -16.85 -9.08
CA PRO A 150 -4.67 -17.91 -8.91
C PRO A 150 -5.29 -17.88 -7.51
N ILE A 151 -6.58 -18.16 -7.40
CA ILE A 151 -7.25 -18.28 -6.11
C ILE A 151 -6.54 -19.38 -5.28
N PRO A 152 -6.15 -19.09 -4.02
CA PRO A 152 -5.50 -20.07 -3.16
C PRO A 152 -6.36 -21.33 -3.03
N LYS A 153 -5.72 -22.49 -2.99
CA LYS A 153 -6.42 -23.76 -2.72
C LYS A 153 -7.02 -23.73 -1.31
N LYS A 154 -8.06 -24.56 -1.08
CA LYS A 154 -8.72 -24.65 0.23
C LYS A 154 -7.79 -25.06 1.37
N ASP A 155 -6.73 -25.81 1.04
CA ASP A 155 -5.69 -26.29 1.94
C ASP A 155 -4.39 -25.45 1.87
N ALA A 156 -4.43 -24.28 1.24
CA ALA A 156 -3.29 -23.38 1.19
C ALA A 156 -2.84 -22.98 2.59
N SER A 157 -1.53 -22.89 2.79
CA SER A 157 -0.98 -22.49 4.08
C SER A 157 -1.32 -21.02 4.38
N ARG A 158 -1.37 -20.66 5.67
CA ARG A 158 -1.55 -19.25 6.07
C ARG A 158 -0.44 -18.36 5.55
N GLU A 159 0.78 -18.88 5.52
CA GLU A 159 1.94 -18.19 4.96
C GLU A 159 1.73 -17.84 3.48
N GLU A 160 1.27 -18.80 2.66
CA GLU A 160 0.95 -18.56 1.25
C GLU A 160 -0.13 -17.48 1.08
N ILE A 161 -1.20 -17.53 1.88
CA ILE A 161 -2.30 -16.56 1.82
C ILE A 161 -1.81 -15.16 2.20
N ILE A 162 -1.00 -15.05 3.26
CA ILE A 162 -0.46 -13.78 3.73
C ILE A 162 0.53 -13.20 2.71
N GLN A 163 1.44 -14.02 2.19
CA GLN A 163 2.40 -13.60 1.17
C GLN A 163 1.69 -13.03 -0.04
N ARG A 164 0.71 -13.76 -0.61
CA ARG A 164 -0.07 -13.29 -1.76
C ARG A 164 -0.81 -11.99 -1.50
N GLY A 165 -1.25 -11.74 -0.26
CA GLY A 165 -1.93 -10.50 0.11
C GLY A 165 -1.03 -9.27 0.14
N PHE A 166 0.29 -9.45 0.27
CA PHE A 166 1.24 -8.33 0.43
C PHE A 166 2.22 -8.16 -0.75
N GLU A 167 2.40 -9.19 -1.60
CA GLU A 167 3.46 -9.16 -2.62
C GLU A 167 3.20 -8.20 -3.80
N MET A 168 1.96 -7.73 -3.98
CA MET A 168 1.61 -6.85 -5.10
C MET A 168 1.57 -5.35 -4.75
N ASN A 169 1.95 -4.97 -3.54
CA ASN A 169 1.74 -3.60 -3.03
C ASN A 169 2.90 -2.62 -3.32
N ALA A 170 3.92 -3.04 -4.04
CA ALA A 170 5.15 -2.27 -4.23
C ALA A 170 4.90 -0.84 -4.75
N ASN A 171 4.04 -0.70 -5.75
CA ASN A 171 3.73 0.58 -6.38
C ASN A 171 2.49 1.28 -5.79
N THR A 172 1.63 0.57 -5.06
CA THR A 172 0.42 1.18 -4.45
C THR A 172 0.68 1.76 -3.07
N CYS A 173 1.52 1.09 -2.25
CA CYS A 173 1.89 1.58 -0.93
C CYS A 173 2.36 3.05 -0.89
N PRO A 174 3.22 3.52 -1.82
CA PRO A 174 3.65 4.91 -1.82
C PRO A 174 2.49 5.90 -1.95
N PHE A 175 1.51 5.60 -2.78
CA PHE A 175 0.37 6.49 -3.05
C PHE A 175 -0.72 6.43 -1.98
N ASP A 176 -0.76 5.38 -1.17
CA ASP A 176 -1.69 5.29 -0.04
C ASP A 176 -1.31 6.24 1.12
N ILE A 177 -0.09 6.79 1.08
CA ILE A 177 0.50 7.58 2.19
C ILE A 177 1.03 8.95 1.76
N THR A 178 0.72 9.40 0.55
CA THR A 178 1.16 10.71 0.00
C THR A 178 0.01 11.61 -0.42
#